data_3faa5b7b67503823ba7e5e1a3fa83606
#
_entry.id   3faa5b7b67503823ba7e5e1a3fa83606
#
_cell.length_a   1.000
_cell.length_b   1.000
_cell.length_c   1.000
_cell.angle_alpha   90.00
_cell.angle_beta   90.00
_cell.angle_gamma   90.00
#
_symmetry.space_group_name_H-M   'P 1'
#
loop_
_entity.id
_entity.type
_entity.pdbx_description
1 polymer ?
#
loop_
_entity_poly.entity_id
_entity_poly.type
_entity_poly.pdbx_seq_one_letter_code
_entity_poly.pdbx_strand_id
1 'polypeptide(L)'
;MTFDQQWIEFDFNPFILFNASGKIVSLNTEAQYLLGAVEASAVYKIATTYASSSFGFKTTFLELEFGRFKFFGITVGYEDEEHIGIRLYQLPSFQFTKQKPEGQLVNVYTLIDLCISSNSIGTQTRFLKELDPTIPEIRLQTELFIKLLNKIYVAMTGNEKITTRLFFRVGEHIKFEGEKYSLFSIEIISDTVIRRYLPDISHLAEENNLFVDVKDQRITINVPMIVK
;
A
#
# COMPACT_ATOMS: atom_id res chain seq x y z
N MET A 1 18.43 18.28 -7.63
CA MET A 1 18.28 17.33 -6.51
C MET A 1 19.56 16.51 -6.42
N THR A 2 20.25 16.53 -5.28
CA THR A 2 21.45 15.71 -5.04
C THR A 2 21.07 14.23 -4.90
N PHE A 3 22.05 13.34 -4.95
CA PHE A 3 21.80 11.90 -4.76
C PHE A 3 21.14 11.62 -3.40
N ASP A 4 21.59 12.27 -2.33
CA ASP A 4 21.03 12.11 -0.99
C ASP A 4 19.57 12.57 -0.91
N GLN A 5 19.23 13.67 -1.57
CA GLN A 5 17.85 14.15 -1.67
C GLN A 5 16.97 13.16 -2.45
N GLN A 6 17.49 12.58 -3.53
CA GLN A 6 16.78 11.53 -4.26
C GLN A 6 16.57 10.30 -3.40
N TRP A 7 17.60 9.89 -2.64
CA TRP A 7 17.49 8.75 -1.74
C TRP A 7 16.39 8.93 -0.69
N ILE A 8 16.31 10.12 -0.09
CA ILE A 8 15.26 10.45 0.89
C ILE A 8 13.89 10.49 0.23
N GLU A 9 13.77 11.12 -0.96
CA GLU A 9 12.49 11.26 -1.67
C GLU A 9 11.90 9.91 -2.08
N PHE A 10 12.72 8.97 -2.53
CA PHE A 10 12.28 7.64 -2.95
C PHE A 10 12.33 6.59 -1.84
N ASP A 11 12.57 7.00 -0.60
CA ASP A 11 12.49 6.09 0.54
C ASP A 11 11.04 5.76 0.86
N PHE A 12 10.79 4.49 1.10
CA PHE A 12 9.49 3.97 1.56
C PHE A 12 9.10 4.49 2.95
N ASN A 13 10.05 4.94 3.75
CA ASN A 13 9.83 5.43 5.10
C ASN A 13 9.55 6.93 5.09
N PRO A 14 8.50 7.41 5.77
CA PRO A 14 8.27 8.84 5.94
C PRO A 14 9.46 9.54 6.58
N PHE A 15 9.89 10.63 5.94
CA PHE A 15 10.93 11.54 6.46
C PHE A 15 10.40 12.96 6.52
N ILE A 16 10.60 13.62 7.67
CA ILE A 16 10.23 15.03 7.87
C ILE A 16 11.36 15.75 8.58
N LEU A 17 11.74 16.91 8.05
CA LEU A 17 12.64 17.86 8.68
C LEU A 17 11.81 19.05 9.20
N PHE A 18 11.95 19.35 10.49
CA PHE A 18 11.31 20.47 11.16
C PHE A 18 12.33 21.50 11.57
N ASN A 19 11.93 22.78 11.62
CA ASN A 19 12.71 23.80 12.31
C ASN A 19 12.41 23.81 13.81
N ALA A 20 13.12 24.64 14.58
CA ALA A 20 12.97 24.77 16.03
C ALA A 20 11.56 25.21 16.48
N SER A 21 10.77 25.82 15.61
CA SER A 21 9.37 26.18 15.89
C SER A 21 8.36 25.09 15.53
N GLY A 22 8.81 23.93 15.07
CA GLY A 22 7.97 22.79 14.67
C GLY A 22 7.33 22.95 13.29
N LYS A 23 7.78 23.92 12.48
CA LYS A 23 7.34 24.06 11.10
C LYS A 23 8.13 23.11 10.20
N ILE A 24 7.46 22.51 9.24
CA ILE A 24 8.08 21.62 8.25
C ILE A 24 8.97 22.45 7.32
N VAL A 25 10.21 22.02 7.18
CA VAL A 25 11.22 22.58 6.25
C VAL A 25 11.29 21.72 4.99
N SER A 26 11.30 20.39 5.17
CA SER A 26 11.36 19.43 4.08
C SER A 26 10.67 18.13 4.49
N LEU A 27 10.14 17.41 3.52
CA LEU A 27 9.52 16.09 3.72
C LEU A 27 9.53 15.32 2.39
N ASN A 28 9.47 13.99 2.46
CA ASN A 28 9.31 13.15 1.28
C ASN A 28 7.83 12.83 0.99
N THR A 29 7.58 12.21 -0.16
CA THR A 29 6.22 11.83 -0.60
C THR A 29 5.50 10.94 0.43
N GLU A 30 6.18 9.99 1.07
CA GLU A 30 5.57 9.12 2.08
C GLU A 30 5.13 9.90 3.34
N ALA A 31 5.88 10.93 3.72
CA ALA A 31 5.51 11.81 4.81
C ALA A 31 4.29 12.68 4.47
N GLN A 32 4.10 13.07 3.21
CA GLN A 32 2.87 13.79 2.79
C GLN A 32 1.63 12.92 3.01
N TYR A 33 1.71 11.63 2.67
CA TYR A 33 0.60 10.71 2.94
C TYR A 33 0.37 10.50 4.44
N LEU A 34 1.43 10.40 5.24
CA LEU A 34 1.33 10.30 6.69
C LEU A 34 0.62 11.52 7.29
N LEU A 35 0.96 12.73 6.86
CA LEU A 35 0.34 13.98 7.33
C LEU A 35 -1.13 14.14 6.92
N GLY A 36 -1.63 13.32 6.02
CA GLY A 36 -3.06 13.15 5.77
C GLY A 36 -3.81 12.39 6.88
N ALA A 37 -3.08 11.69 7.76
CA ALA A 37 -3.65 10.88 8.85
C ALA A 37 -3.26 11.38 10.25
N VAL A 38 -2.22 12.21 10.37
CA VAL A 38 -1.72 12.75 11.64
C VAL A 38 -1.28 14.19 11.48
N GLU A 39 -1.46 15.00 12.51
CA GLU A 39 -1.00 16.38 12.49
C GLU A 39 0.53 16.47 12.62
N ALA A 40 1.13 17.43 11.91
CA ALA A 40 2.57 17.68 11.95
C ALA A 40 3.10 17.95 13.36
N SER A 41 2.30 18.64 14.18
CA SER A 41 2.60 18.94 15.59
C SER A 41 2.79 17.67 16.43
N ALA A 42 2.01 16.61 16.18
CA ALA A 42 2.13 15.34 16.88
C ALA A 42 3.43 14.62 16.49
N VAL A 43 3.80 14.64 15.20
CA VAL A 43 5.06 14.07 14.73
C VAL A 43 6.27 14.86 15.25
N TYR A 44 6.18 16.19 15.28
CA TYR A 44 7.22 17.04 15.88
C TYR A 44 7.43 16.74 17.36
N LYS A 45 6.34 16.54 18.12
CA LYS A 45 6.41 16.16 19.54
C LYS A 45 7.12 14.81 19.73
N ILE A 46 6.89 13.86 18.85
CA ILE A 46 7.61 12.57 18.86
C ILE A 46 9.10 12.82 18.59
N ALA A 47 9.44 13.59 17.55
CA ALA A 47 10.82 13.91 17.21
C ALA A 47 11.55 14.52 18.43
N THR A 48 10.99 15.52 19.07
CA THR A 48 11.59 16.17 20.23
C THR A 48 11.66 15.28 21.48
N THR A 49 10.66 14.39 21.67
CA THR A 49 10.63 13.47 22.80
C THR A 49 11.73 12.39 22.72
N TYR A 50 11.99 11.90 21.52
CA TYR A 50 12.94 10.79 21.30
C TYR A 50 14.29 11.24 20.77
N ALA A 51 14.50 12.53 20.59
CA ALA A 51 15.80 13.08 20.21
C ALA A 51 16.90 12.69 21.21
N SER A 52 18.14 12.69 20.74
CA SER A 52 19.29 12.56 21.62
C SER A 52 19.46 13.83 22.45
N SER A 53 19.93 13.69 23.68
CA SER A 53 20.33 14.84 24.52
C SER A 53 21.62 15.51 24.04
N SER A 54 22.36 14.85 23.16
CA SER A 54 23.51 15.37 22.44
C SER A 54 23.23 15.37 20.95
N PHE A 55 23.89 16.26 20.19
CA PHE A 55 23.79 16.26 18.74
C PHE A 55 24.11 14.89 18.15
N GLY A 56 23.38 14.51 17.10
CA GLY A 56 23.54 13.24 16.40
C GLY A 56 22.23 12.50 16.19
N PHE A 57 22.35 11.27 15.73
CA PHE A 57 21.20 10.43 15.40
C PHE A 57 20.93 9.43 16.52
N LYS A 58 19.64 9.24 16.83
CA LYS A 58 19.19 8.21 17.78
C LYS A 58 18.06 7.41 17.15
N THR A 59 18.25 6.10 17.09
CA THR A 59 17.20 5.17 16.69
C THR A 59 16.51 4.59 17.92
N THR A 60 15.18 4.60 17.91
CA THR A 60 14.36 4.02 18.98
C THR A 60 13.35 3.08 18.35
N PHE A 61 13.28 1.85 18.84
CA PHE A 61 12.26 0.88 18.44
C PHE A 61 11.04 1.05 19.33
N LEU A 62 9.91 1.35 18.73
CA LEU A 62 8.62 1.55 19.39
C LEU A 62 7.50 1.35 18.38
N GLU A 63 6.35 0.90 18.84
CA GLU A 63 5.17 0.76 18.01
C GLU A 63 4.40 2.08 17.98
N LEU A 64 4.13 2.60 16.77
CA LEU A 64 3.29 3.78 16.56
C LEU A 64 2.23 3.43 15.52
N GLU A 65 1.02 3.91 15.77
CA GLU A 65 -0.09 3.78 14.82
C GLU A 65 -0.74 5.14 14.58
N PHE A 66 -0.84 5.53 13.28
CA PHE A 66 -1.55 6.72 12.83
C PHE A 66 -2.52 6.34 11.71
N GLY A 67 -3.79 6.13 12.08
CA GLY A 67 -4.78 5.60 11.15
C GLY A 67 -4.35 4.23 10.59
N ARG A 68 -3.97 4.21 9.30
CA ARG A 68 -3.49 3.00 8.61
C ARG A 68 -1.99 2.76 8.71
N PHE A 69 -1.24 3.76 9.14
CA PHE A 69 0.22 3.68 9.19
C PHE A 69 0.67 3.04 10.49
N LYS A 70 1.47 1.98 10.37
CA LYS A 70 2.08 1.27 11.50
C LYS A 70 3.59 1.35 11.37
N PHE A 71 4.24 1.74 12.45
CA PHE A 71 5.68 1.89 12.50
C PHE A 71 6.25 1.03 13.62
N PHE A 72 7.43 0.46 13.41
CA PHE A 72 8.15 -0.34 14.40
C PHE A 72 9.35 0.38 15.00
N GLY A 73 9.60 1.60 14.60
CA GLY A 73 10.71 2.40 15.10
C GLY A 73 10.83 3.74 14.42
N ILE A 74 11.69 4.57 14.97
CA ILE A 74 12.02 5.90 14.46
C ILE A 74 13.53 6.14 14.55
N THR A 75 14.06 6.95 13.66
CA THR A 75 15.35 7.62 13.85
C THR A 75 15.13 9.11 13.88
N VAL A 76 15.66 9.75 14.90
CA VAL A 76 15.63 11.21 15.07
C VAL A 76 17.06 11.72 15.09
N GLY A 77 17.30 12.81 14.39
CA GLY A 77 18.62 13.46 14.34
C GLY A 77 18.50 14.96 14.16
N TYR A 78 19.49 15.67 14.69
CA TYR A 78 19.64 17.10 14.45
C TYR A 78 20.55 17.32 13.24
N GLU A 79 20.08 18.11 12.27
CA GLU A 79 20.93 18.57 11.16
C GLU A 79 21.88 19.67 11.66
N ASP A 80 21.32 20.58 12.49
CA ASP A 80 21.99 21.66 13.17
C ASP A 80 21.22 22.04 14.47
N GLU A 81 21.52 23.19 15.09
CA GLU A 81 20.83 23.66 16.30
C GLU A 81 19.38 24.06 16.08
N GLU A 82 18.97 24.34 14.82
CA GLU A 82 17.65 24.83 14.47
C GLU A 82 16.78 23.78 13.78
N HIS A 83 17.36 22.65 13.31
CA HIS A 83 16.62 21.67 12.52
C HIS A 83 16.71 20.26 13.11
N ILE A 84 15.54 19.63 13.20
CA ILE A 84 15.38 18.26 13.68
C ILE A 84 14.67 17.41 12.62
N GLY A 85 15.32 16.31 12.22
CA GLY A 85 14.77 15.34 11.28
C GLY A 85 14.21 14.12 11.99
N ILE A 86 13.12 13.58 11.50
CA ILE A 86 12.57 12.30 11.92
C ILE A 86 12.30 11.42 10.72
N ARG A 87 12.72 10.15 10.81
CA ARG A 87 12.38 9.08 9.88
C ARG A 87 11.60 8.02 10.65
N LEU A 88 10.43 7.64 10.15
CA LEU A 88 9.59 6.62 10.75
C LEU A 88 9.72 5.32 9.95
N TYR A 89 10.10 4.23 10.61
CA TYR A 89 10.26 2.92 9.98
C TYR A 89 8.91 2.22 9.86
N GLN A 90 8.36 2.26 8.67
CA GLN A 90 7.03 1.73 8.38
C GLN A 90 7.05 0.20 8.35
N LEU A 91 6.10 -0.41 9.07
CA LEU A 91 5.80 -1.82 8.86
C LEU A 91 5.21 -1.99 7.47
N PRO A 92 5.73 -2.93 6.67
CA PRO A 92 5.07 -3.29 5.42
C PRO A 92 3.59 -3.60 5.71
N SER A 93 2.68 -3.00 4.94
CA SER A 93 1.23 -3.24 5.08
C SER A 93 0.83 -4.68 4.72
N PHE A 94 1.77 -5.49 4.29
CA PHE A 94 1.60 -6.88 3.91
C PHE A 94 2.61 -7.75 4.65
N GLN A 95 2.13 -8.87 5.15
CA GLN A 95 3.00 -9.95 5.59
C GLN A 95 3.55 -10.61 4.33
N PHE A 96 4.88 -10.66 4.19
CA PHE A 96 5.51 -11.43 3.13
C PHE A 96 5.20 -12.91 3.39
N THR A 97 4.29 -13.49 2.63
CA THR A 97 4.17 -14.93 2.57
C THR A 97 5.48 -15.48 2.00
N LYS A 98 6.02 -16.50 2.63
CA LYS A 98 7.30 -17.11 2.20
C LYS A 98 7.16 -17.90 0.90
N GLN A 99 5.96 -18.08 0.39
CA GLN A 99 5.67 -18.91 -0.77
C GLN A 99 5.36 -18.03 -1.99
N LYS A 100 6.01 -18.38 -3.09
CA LYS A 100 5.72 -17.83 -4.41
C LYS A 100 4.30 -18.25 -4.81
N PRO A 101 3.43 -17.33 -5.28
CA PRO A 101 2.15 -17.73 -5.84
C PRO A 101 2.33 -18.75 -6.96
N GLU A 102 1.61 -19.85 -6.87
CA GLU A 102 1.58 -20.91 -7.87
C GLU A 102 0.28 -20.83 -8.68
N GLY A 103 0.23 -21.52 -9.82
CA GLY A 103 -0.97 -21.61 -10.61
C GLY A 103 -0.72 -21.70 -12.11
N GLN A 104 -1.77 -21.42 -12.88
CA GLN A 104 -1.74 -21.42 -14.34
C GLN A 104 -1.43 -20.01 -14.88
N LEU A 105 -0.87 -19.94 -16.08
CA LEU A 105 -0.76 -18.69 -16.82
C LEU A 105 -2.17 -18.23 -17.23
N VAL A 106 -2.54 -17.05 -16.82
CA VAL A 106 -3.88 -16.48 -17.04
C VAL A 106 -3.79 -15.03 -17.48
N ASN A 107 -4.74 -14.64 -18.29
CA ASN A 107 -4.95 -13.27 -18.68
C ASN A 107 -5.81 -12.57 -17.60
N VAL A 108 -5.21 -11.66 -16.86
CA VAL A 108 -5.88 -10.97 -15.74
C VAL A 108 -7.08 -10.13 -16.19
N TYR A 109 -7.03 -9.56 -17.41
CA TYR A 109 -8.14 -8.77 -17.96
C TYR A 109 -9.38 -9.63 -18.16
N THR A 110 -9.20 -10.85 -18.66
CA THR A 110 -10.30 -11.81 -18.84
C THR A 110 -10.94 -12.17 -17.50
N LEU A 111 -10.15 -12.33 -16.43
CA LEU A 111 -10.67 -12.63 -15.11
C LEU A 111 -11.44 -11.45 -14.51
N ILE A 112 -10.93 -10.23 -14.69
CA ILE A 112 -11.62 -9.00 -14.27
C ILE A 112 -12.97 -8.88 -15.03
N ASP A 113 -12.96 -9.06 -16.34
CA ASP A 113 -14.16 -8.96 -17.17
C ASP A 113 -15.21 -10.01 -16.81
N LEU A 114 -14.78 -11.23 -16.53
CA LEU A 114 -15.65 -12.31 -16.05
C LEU A 114 -16.33 -11.93 -14.72
N CYS A 115 -15.54 -11.45 -13.76
CA CYS A 115 -16.07 -11.07 -12.45
C CYS A 115 -16.99 -9.84 -12.53
N ILE A 116 -16.66 -8.83 -13.34
CA ILE A 116 -17.54 -7.68 -13.58
C ILE A 116 -18.85 -8.14 -14.21
N SER A 117 -18.78 -8.97 -15.26
CA SER A 117 -19.97 -9.49 -15.95
C SER A 117 -20.88 -10.25 -15.00
N SER A 118 -20.32 -11.12 -14.15
CA SER A 118 -21.09 -11.86 -13.15
C SER A 118 -21.78 -10.93 -12.13
N ASN A 119 -21.08 -9.92 -11.66
CA ASN A 119 -21.58 -9.02 -10.62
C ASN A 119 -22.47 -7.88 -11.17
N SER A 120 -22.50 -7.67 -12.47
CA SER A 120 -23.39 -6.70 -13.13
C SER A 120 -24.81 -7.21 -13.33
N ILE A 121 -25.02 -8.51 -13.25
CA ILE A 121 -26.35 -9.13 -13.47
C ILE A 121 -27.33 -8.69 -12.37
N GLY A 122 -28.45 -8.11 -12.79
CA GLY A 122 -29.52 -7.70 -11.86
C GLY A 122 -29.21 -6.47 -11.01
N THR A 123 -28.16 -5.72 -11.31
CA THR A 123 -27.80 -4.47 -10.63
C THR A 123 -27.85 -3.28 -11.58
N GLN A 124 -28.08 -2.07 -11.02
CA GLN A 124 -27.97 -0.81 -11.76
C GLN A 124 -26.57 -0.16 -11.59
N THR A 125 -25.68 -0.83 -10.88
CA THR A 125 -24.30 -0.36 -10.64
C THR A 125 -23.53 -0.20 -11.96
N ARG A 126 -22.90 0.94 -12.16
CA ARG A 126 -22.05 1.23 -13.30
C ARG A 126 -20.62 0.74 -13.00
N PHE A 127 -20.15 -0.25 -13.76
CA PHE A 127 -18.78 -0.73 -13.67
C PHE A 127 -17.89 0.02 -14.68
N LEU A 128 -16.88 0.71 -14.17
CA LEU A 128 -15.87 1.41 -14.99
C LEU A 128 -14.54 0.65 -14.91
N LYS A 129 -13.80 0.68 -16.01
CA LYS A 129 -12.48 0.03 -16.12
C LYS A 129 -11.43 1.03 -16.57
N GLU A 130 -10.32 1.09 -15.86
CA GLU A 130 -9.12 1.87 -16.18
C GLU A 130 -7.93 0.89 -16.12
N LEU A 131 -7.66 0.21 -17.24
CA LEU A 131 -6.73 -0.92 -17.26
C LEU A 131 -5.47 -0.57 -18.06
N ASP A 132 -4.31 -0.68 -17.42
CA ASP A 132 -3.01 -0.61 -18.09
C ASP A 132 -2.84 -1.83 -19.03
N PRO A 133 -2.71 -1.65 -20.35
CA PRO A 133 -2.66 -2.76 -21.29
C PRO A 133 -1.33 -3.53 -21.29
N THR A 134 -0.36 -3.13 -20.50
CA THR A 134 1.01 -3.68 -20.54
C THR A 134 1.22 -4.90 -19.65
N ILE A 135 0.23 -5.27 -18.83
CA ILE A 135 0.34 -6.41 -17.93
C ILE A 135 0.26 -7.73 -18.73
N PRO A 136 1.31 -8.57 -18.68
CA PRO A 136 1.31 -9.84 -19.41
C PRO A 136 0.42 -10.89 -18.72
N GLU A 137 0.33 -12.06 -19.35
CA GLU A 137 -0.21 -13.24 -18.66
C GLU A 137 0.69 -13.61 -17.47
N ILE A 138 0.07 -13.96 -16.36
CA ILE A 138 0.74 -14.23 -15.09
C ILE A 138 0.25 -15.55 -14.47
N ARG A 139 1.07 -16.15 -13.61
CA ARG A 139 0.66 -17.34 -12.86
C ARG A 139 -0.19 -16.97 -11.67
N LEU A 140 -1.41 -17.51 -11.64
CA LEU A 140 -2.37 -17.37 -10.54
C LEU A 140 -3.15 -18.67 -10.34
N GLN A 141 -3.62 -18.89 -9.13
CA GLN A 141 -4.65 -19.88 -8.83
C GLN A 141 -6.01 -19.32 -9.26
N THR A 142 -6.40 -19.59 -10.50
CA THR A 142 -7.53 -18.94 -11.18
C THR A 142 -8.82 -18.96 -10.36
N GLU A 143 -9.19 -20.11 -9.79
CA GLU A 143 -10.43 -20.26 -9.02
C GLU A 143 -10.43 -19.41 -7.75
N LEU A 144 -9.33 -19.42 -6.99
CA LEU A 144 -9.20 -18.65 -5.77
C LEU A 144 -9.15 -17.15 -6.07
N PHE A 145 -8.50 -16.77 -7.17
CA PHE A 145 -8.44 -15.36 -7.60
C PHE A 145 -9.82 -14.83 -8.02
N ILE A 146 -10.60 -15.62 -8.77
CA ILE A 146 -11.99 -15.30 -9.13
C ILE A 146 -12.85 -15.17 -7.85
N LYS A 147 -12.70 -16.09 -6.89
CA LYS A 147 -13.42 -15.99 -5.59
C LYS A 147 -13.08 -14.70 -4.86
N LEU A 148 -11.80 -14.33 -4.81
CA LEU A 148 -11.34 -13.08 -4.18
C LEU A 148 -11.95 -11.85 -4.87
N LEU A 149 -11.84 -11.74 -6.20
CA LEU A 149 -12.42 -10.62 -6.95
C LEU A 149 -13.94 -10.52 -6.76
N ASN A 150 -14.66 -11.64 -6.89
CA ASN A 150 -16.11 -11.66 -6.67
C ASN A 150 -16.48 -11.23 -5.26
N LYS A 151 -15.75 -11.69 -4.22
CA LYS A 151 -15.99 -11.26 -2.84
C LYS A 151 -15.79 -9.76 -2.66
N ILE A 152 -14.79 -9.17 -3.32
CA ILE A 152 -14.56 -7.72 -3.31
C ILE A 152 -15.71 -6.99 -3.99
N TYR A 153 -16.16 -7.42 -5.17
CA TYR A 153 -17.32 -6.79 -5.82
C TYR A 153 -18.60 -6.91 -4.99
N VAL A 154 -18.83 -8.05 -4.34
CA VAL A 154 -19.95 -8.23 -3.40
C VAL A 154 -19.82 -7.26 -2.21
N ALA A 155 -18.62 -7.03 -1.70
CA ALA A 155 -18.40 -6.06 -0.61
C ALA A 155 -18.68 -4.60 -1.05
N MET A 156 -18.77 -4.33 -2.35
CA MET A 156 -19.10 -3.03 -2.93
C MET A 156 -20.51 -2.97 -3.53
N THR A 157 -21.34 -3.97 -3.29
CA THR A 157 -22.72 -3.99 -3.78
C THR A 157 -23.55 -2.84 -3.19
N GLY A 158 -24.46 -2.28 -3.99
CA GLY A 158 -25.32 -1.17 -3.58
C GLY A 158 -24.75 0.22 -3.86
N ASN A 159 -23.52 0.30 -4.40
CA ASN A 159 -22.97 1.56 -4.89
C ASN A 159 -23.48 1.86 -6.30
N GLU A 160 -23.64 3.15 -6.63
CA GLU A 160 -24.01 3.59 -7.97
C GLU A 160 -22.91 3.27 -9.00
N LYS A 161 -21.65 3.40 -8.55
CA LYS A 161 -20.48 3.22 -9.40
C LYS A 161 -19.39 2.40 -8.70
N ILE A 162 -18.79 1.46 -9.45
CA ILE A 162 -17.59 0.74 -9.03
C ILE A 162 -16.53 0.92 -10.14
N THR A 163 -15.35 1.40 -9.78
CA THR A 163 -14.23 1.58 -10.71
C THR A 163 -13.15 0.55 -10.42
N THR A 164 -12.77 -0.21 -11.43
CA THR A 164 -11.64 -1.15 -11.37
C THR A 164 -10.46 -0.57 -12.14
N ARG A 165 -9.35 -0.39 -11.44
CA ARG A 165 -8.07 0.06 -12.00
C ARG A 165 -7.08 -1.07 -11.99
N LEU A 166 -6.33 -1.19 -13.07
CA LEU A 166 -5.18 -2.10 -13.16
C LEU A 166 -3.98 -1.27 -13.59
N PHE A 167 -2.91 -1.28 -12.81
CA PHE A 167 -1.72 -0.48 -13.11
C PHE A 167 -0.43 -1.15 -12.62
N PHE A 168 0.62 -0.94 -13.40
CA PHE A 168 1.95 -1.40 -13.09
C PHE A 168 2.58 -0.55 -11.96
N ARG A 169 3.26 -1.21 -11.02
CA ARG A 169 3.95 -0.55 -9.91
C ARG A 169 5.41 -0.30 -10.29
N VAL A 170 5.67 0.86 -10.88
CA VAL A 170 7.02 1.21 -11.36
C VAL A 170 8.00 1.27 -10.19
N GLY A 171 9.12 0.53 -10.30
CA GLY A 171 10.17 0.51 -9.28
C GLY A 171 9.91 -0.43 -8.09
N GLU A 172 8.68 -0.94 -7.94
CA GLU A 172 8.35 -1.87 -6.86
C GLU A 172 8.51 -3.33 -7.29
N HIS A 173 9.10 -4.11 -6.41
CA HIS A 173 9.28 -5.55 -6.66
C HIS A 173 9.31 -6.32 -5.34
N ILE A 174 8.94 -7.60 -5.43
CA ILE A 174 9.05 -8.57 -4.34
C ILE A 174 10.09 -9.62 -4.71
N LYS A 175 10.73 -10.22 -3.71
CA LYS A 175 11.66 -11.33 -3.88
C LYS A 175 11.06 -12.61 -3.35
N PHE A 176 11.10 -13.67 -4.18
CA PHE A 176 10.85 -15.05 -3.78
C PHE A 176 12.08 -15.87 -4.14
N GLU A 177 12.61 -16.65 -3.20
CA GLU A 177 13.76 -17.55 -3.44
C GLU A 177 14.98 -16.88 -4.11
N GLY A 178 15.18 -15.59 -3.82
CA GLY A 178 16.27 -14.77 -4.39
C GLY A 178 15.96 -14.11 -5.73
N GLU A 179 14.91 -14.49 -6.42
CA GLU A 179 14.46 -13.86 -7.67
C GLU A 179 13.56 -12.65 -7.41
N LYS A 180 13.71 -11.61 -8.26
CA LYS A 180 12.90 -10.39 -8.21
C LYS A 180 11.72 -10.49 -9.17
N TYR A 181 10.53 -10.15 -8.66
CA TYR A 181 9.29 -10.07 -9.43
C TYR A 181 8.73 -8.66 -9.31
N SER A 182 8.44 -8.02 -10.42
CA SER A 182 7.73 -6.74 -10.45
C SER A 182 6.32 -6.90 -9.90
N LEU A 183 5.71 -5.81 -9.45
CA LEU A 183 4.35 -5.79 -8.94
C LEU A 183 3.42 -5.01 -9.87
N PHE A 184 2.17 -5.41 -9.91
CA PHE A 184 1.07 -4.58 -10.37
C PHE A 184 -0.05 -4.59 -9.33
N SER A 185 -0.95 -3.63 -9.40
CA SER A 185 -2.07 -3.54 -8.50
C SER A 185 -3.39 -3.56 -9.25
N ILE A 186 -4.38 -4.25 -8.67
CA ILE A 186 -5.78 -4.15 -9.02
C ILE A 186 -6.46 -3.39 -7.90
N GLU A 187 -6.96 -2.21 -8.21
CA GLU A 187 -7.62 -1.33 -7.27
C GLU A 187 -9.10 -1.25 -7.62
N ILE A 188 -9.96 -1.57 -6.66
CA ILE A 188 -11.41 -1.51 -6.82
C ILE A 188 -11.93 -0.45 -5.87
N ILE A 189 -12.63 0.54 -6.43
CA ILE A 189 -13.04 1.77 -5.74
C ILE A 189 -14.55 1.92 -5.85
N SER A 190 -15.20 2.28 -4.74
CA SER A 190 -16.62 2.61 -4.66
C SER A 190 -16.86 3.64 -3.56
N ASP A 191 -18.07 4.17 -3.43
CA ASP A 191 -18.38 5.15 -2.37
C ASP A 191 -18.42 4.51 -0.98
N THR A 192 -18.78 3.23 -0.88
CA THR A 192 -18.85 2.49 0.39
C THR A 192 -18.36 1.06 0.23
N VAL A 193 -17.78 0.50 1.30
CA VAL A 193 -17.36 -0.90 1.40
C VAL A 193 -18.08 -1.56 2.57
N ILE A 194 -18.73 -2.67 2.32
CA ILE A 194 -19.46 -3.45 3.34
C ILE A 194 -18.44 -4.22 4.19
N ARG A 195 -18.12 -3.68 5.36
CA ARG A 195 -17.02 -4.16 6.23
C ARG A 195 -17.12 -5.61 6.68
N ARG A 196 -18.33 -6.18 6.78
CA ARG A 196 -18.54 -7.58 7.19
C ARG A 196 -17.87 -8.61 6.28
N TYR A 197 -17.53 -8.24 5.04
CA TYR A 197 -16.85 -9.12 4.08
C TYR A 197 -15.31 -9.03 4.13
N LEU A 198 -14.75 -8.07 4.88
CA LEU A 198 -13.31 -7.86 4.94
C LEU A 198 -12.53 -9.07 5.51
N PRO A 199 -13.00 -9.78 6.54
CA PRO A 199 -12.32 -11.00 7.02
C PRO A 199 -12.21 -12.08 5.94
N ASP A 200 -13.29 -12.30 5.17
CA ASP A 200 -13.29 -13.29 4.08
C ASP A 200 -12.35 -12.86 2.95
N ILE A 201 -12.29 -11.56 2.62
CA ILE A 201 -11.38 -11.01 1.61
C ILE A 201 -9.93 -11.23 2.05
N SER A 202 -9.60 -10.94 3.31
CA SER A 202 -8.26 -11.17 3.85
C SER A 202 -7.87 -12.64 3.81
N HIS A 203 -8.78 -13.53 4.21
CA HIS A 203 -8.54 -14.99 4.15
C HIS A 203 -8.31 -15.49 2.72
N LEU A 204 -9.16 -15.08 1.76
CA LEU A 204 -9.00 -15.43 0.36
C LEU A 204 -7.70 -14.87 -0.26
N ALA A 205 -7.26 -13.70 0.19
CA ALA A 205 -5.98 -13.13 -0.23
C ALA A 205 -4.80 -13.98 0.29
N GLU A 206 -4.84 -14.40 1.55
CA GLU A 206 -3.84 -15.29 2.15
C GLU A 206 -3.76 -16.64 1.42
N GLU A 207 -4.90 -17.27 1.12
CA GLU A 207 -4.96 -18.53 0.35
C GLU A 207 -4.36 -18.38 -1.07
N ASN A 208 -4.49 -17.20 -1.68
CA ASN A 208 -3.88 -16.88 -2.97
C ASN A 208 -2.39 -16.48 -2.88
N ASN A 209 -1.83 -16.36 -1.69
CA ASN A 209 -0.52 -15.73 -1.45
C ASN A 209 -0.43 -14.30 -2.05
N LEU A 210 -1.53 -13.55 -2.00
CA LEU A 210 -1.63 -12.18 -2.49
C LEU A 210 -1.81 -11.19 -1.33
N PHE A 211 -1.45 -9.93 -1.60
CA PHE A 211 -1.55 -8.86 -0.62
C PHE A 211 -2.75 -7.99 -0.91
N VAL A 212 -3.63 -7.83 0.08
CA VAL A 212 -4.79 -6.95 -0.01
C VAL A 212 -4.69 -5.84 1.01
N ASP A 213 -4.78 -4.60 0.54
CA ASP A 213 -4.88 -3.40 1.37
C ASP A 213 -6.29 -2.83 1.26
N VAL A 214 -6.89 -2.52 2.40
CA VAL A 214 -8.25 -1.99 2.48
C VAL A 214 -8.19 -0.59 3.07
N LYS A 215 -8.63 0.38 2.29
CA LYS A 215 -8.74 1.79 2.69
C LYS A 215 -10.17 2.23 2.44
N ASP A 216 -10.76 2.94 3.35
CA ASP A 216 -12.14 3.45 3.39
C ASP A 216 -13.08 3.03 2.25
N GLN A 217 -12.82 3.50 1.04
CA GLN A 217 -13.63 3.31 -0.17
C GLN A 217 -12.92 2.46 -1.24
N ARG A 218 -11.78 1.85 -0.88
CA ARG A 218 -10.86 1.22 -1.82
C ARG A 218 -10.33 -0.09 -1.29
N ILE A 219 -10.29 -1.10 -2.15
CA ILE A 219 -9.59 -2.36 -1.90
C ILE A 219 -8.55 -2.55 -3.01
N THR A 220 -7.30 -2.72 -2.62
CA THR A 220 -6.17 -2.88 -3.54
C THR A 220 -5.58 -4.28 -3.38
N ILE A 221 -5.49 -5.03 -4.47
CA ILE A 221 -4.80 -6.32 -4.54
C ILE A 221 -3.44 -6.06 -5.18
N ASN A 222 -2.35 -6.38 -4.49
CA ASN A 222 -0.99 -6.32 -5.04
C ASN A 222 -0.59 -7.71 -5.50
N VAL A 223 -0.22 -7.82 -6.77
CA VAL A 223 0.02 -9.11 -7.44
C VAL A 223 1.44 -9.12 -8.00
N PRO A 224 2.27 -10.14 -7.65
CA PRO A 224 3.57 -10.32 -8.27
C PRO A 224 3.43 -10.82 -9.71
N MET A 225 4.20 -10.23 -10.62
CA MET A 225 4.22 -10.61 -12.04
C MET A 225 5.08 -11.86 -12.25
N ILE A 226 4.48 -13.02 -12.03
CA ILE A 226 5.12 -14.32 -12.27
C ILE A 226 4.69 -14.80 -13.66
N VAL A 227 5.61 -14.68 -14.62
CA VAL A 227 5.36 -15.00 -16.04
C VAL A 227 5.95 -16.36 -16.49
N LYS A 228 6.68 -17.05 -15.61
CA LYS A 228 7.33 -18.35 -15.89
C LYS A 228 7.01 -19.37 -14.82
#